data_cbf6285512361f6a3edbfcee1be1e7e2
#
_entry.id   cbf6285512361f6a3edbfcee1be1e7e2
#
_cell.length_a   1.000
_cell.length_b   1.000
_cell.length_c   1.000
_cell.angle_alpha   90.00
_cell.angle_beta   90.00
_cell.angle_gamma   90.00
#
_symmetry.space_group_name_H-M   'P 1'
#
loop_
_entity.id
_entity.type
_entity.pdbx_description
1 polymer ?
#
loop_
_entity_poly.entity_id
_entity_poly.type
_entity_poly.pdbx_seq_one_letter_code
_entity_poly.pdbx_strand_id
1 'polypeptide(L)'
;MTPSVWSKAATVAPPLVISLLLEIVFGALLPPLLQIGLLVGHVALAGILAAGRLEGAMVRLVWGGRPPTPGETPTLNRILTLVEWHLADSDLTVLVGRGRALWVGPVGRRHVLLSTQVVHAHRSGRLPDLELVALIAAAAGRLRHGRTRFDLALAACAWPWLLIGAVAHTVGRRVAWIPLVVLVWKARIVVGVTAVVLEATEGRHGSAVICGLFIALSYLMPWWASRWEAQLRLAADRFVTGHGLGEPLARHLLRH
;
A
#
# COMPACT_ATOMS: atom_id res chain seq x y z
N MET A 1 -16.57 10.03 -10.67
CA MET A 1 -16.06 8.78 -11.31
C MET A 1 -15.56 7.88 -10.19
N THR A 2 -16.14 6.71 -10.04
CA THR A 2 -15.62 5.68 -9.12
C THR A 2 -14.31 5.14 -9.68
N PRO A 3 -13.31 4.85 -8.82
CA PRO A 3 -12.07 4.21 -9.26
C PRO A 3 -12.40 2.94 -10.03
N SER A 4 -11.83 2.76 -11.22
CA SER A 4 -12.18 1.61 -12.04
C SER A 4 -11.62 0.32 -11.43
N VAL A 5 -12.44 -0.72 -11.34
CA VAL A 5 -12.04 -2.05 -10.86
C VAL A 5 -10.84 -2.58 -11.67
N TRP A 6 -10.79 -2.25 -12.96
CA TRP A 6 -9.71 -2.63 -13.86
C TRP A 6 -8.36 -2.02 -13.49
N SER A 7 -8.30 -0.75 -13.07
CA SER A 7 -7.03 -0.14 -12.65
C SER A 7 -6.50 -0.77 -11.37
N LYS A 8 -7.37 -1.17 -10.45
CA LYS A 8 -7.00 -1.93 -9.27
C LYS A 8 -6.51 -3.33 -9.62
N ALA A 9 -7.24 -4.06 -10.46
CA ALA A 9 -6.86 -5.39 -10.92
C ALA A 9 -5.49 -5.36 -11.62
N ALA A 10 -5.26 -4.41 -12.53
CA ALA A 10 -3.98 -4.23 -13.22
C ALA A 10 -2.81 -3.92 -12.26
N THR A 11 -3.08 -3.27 -11.14
CA THR A 11 -2.04 -2.98 -10.12
C THR A 11 -1.73 -4.20 -9.26
N VAL A 12 -2.73 -5.03 -8.95
CA VAL A 12 -2.62 -6.11 -7.97
C VAL A 12 -2.30 -7.45 -8.61
N ALA A 13 -2.82 -7.73 -9.81
CA ALA A 13 -2.63 -9.02 -10.48
C ALA A 13 -1.16 -9.38 -10.75
N PRO A 14 -0.29 -8.48 -11.29
CA PRO A 14 1.10 -8.83 -11.53
C PRO A 14 1.88 -9.22 -10.27
N PRO A 15 1.83 -8.47 -9.14
CA PRO A 15 2.45 -8.89 -7.89
C PRO A 15 1.98 -10.26 -7.40
N LEU A 16 0.69 -10.57 -7.55
CA LEU A 16 0.14 -11.87 -7.14
C LEU A 16 0.69 -13.01 -8.01
N VAL A 17 0.69 -12.82 -9.34
CA VAL A 17 1.21 -13.84 -10.27
C VAL A 17 2.70 -14.09 -10.00
N ILE A 18 3.49 -13.02 -9.85
CA ILE A 18 4.92 -13.15 -9.58
C ILE A 18 5.15 -13.82 -8.21
N SER A 19 4.38 -13.47 -7.18
CA SER A 19 4.48 -14.09 -5.87
C SER A 19 4.17 -15.58 -5.93
N LEU A 20 3.12 -15.97 -6.65
CA LEU A 20 2.77 -17.38 -6.86
C LEU A 20 3.88 -18.15 -7.58
N LEU A 21 4.46 -17.56 -8.63
CA LEU A 21 5.59 -18.15 -9.34
C LEU A 21 6.81 -18.32 -8.43
N LEU A 22 7.12 -17.30 -7.61
CA LEU A 22 8.20 -17.37 -6.63
C LEU A 22 7.95 -18.49 -5.60
N GLU A 23 6.72 -18.62 -5.10
CA GLU A 23 6.36 -19.69 -4.16
C GLU A 23 6.51 -21.08 -4.79
N ILE A 24 6.11 -21.25 -6.05
CA ILE A 24 6.29 -22.50 -6.77
C ILE A 24 7.78 -22.82 -6.94
N VAL A 25 8.59 -21.85 -7.38
CA VAL A 25 10.03 -22.04 -7.59
C VAL A 25 10.77 -22.33 -6.28
N PHE A 26 10.52 -21.52 -5.24
CA PHE A 26 11.15 -21.76 -3.93
C PHE A 26 10.59 -23.01 -3.26
N GLY A 27 9.29 -23.29 -3.42
CA GLY A 27 8.66 -24.51 -2.92
C GLY A 27 9.26 -25.76 -3.53
N ALA A 28 9.67 -25.73 -4.81
CA ALA A 28 10.31 -26.88 -5.45
C ALA A 28 11.67 -27.24 -4.82
N LEU A 29 12.28 -26.34 -4.06
CA LEU A 29 13.52 -26.57 -3.30
C LEU A 29 13.26 -27.19 -1.91
N LEU A 30 11.98 -27.28 -1.49
CA LEU A 30 11.58 -27.81 -0.19
C LEU A 30 11.09 -29.25 -0.31
N PRO A 31 11.18 -30.04 0.77
CA PRO A 31 10.50 -31.32 0.85
C PRO A 31 8.99 -31.17 0.58
N PRO A 32 8.35 -32.14 -0.12
CA PRO A 32 6.94 -32.00 -0.57
C PRO A 32 5.95 -31.67 0.54
N LEU A 33 6.14 -32.23 1.73
CA LEU A 33 5.27 -31.94 2.89
C LEU A 33 5.37 -30.48 3.35
N LEU A 34 6.57 -29.90 3.34
CA LEU A 34 6.78 -28.50 3.70
C LEU A 34 6.21 -27.56 2.62
N GLN A 35 6.34 -27.90 1.35
CA GLN A 35 5.75 -27.15 0.24
C GLN A 35 4.23 -27.08 0.35
N ILE A 36 3.58 -28.24 0.57
CA ILE A 36 2.12 -28.31 0.77
C ILE A 36 1.72 -27.52 2.01
N GLY A 37 2.44 -27.68 3.12
CA GLY A 37 2.18 -26.94 4.36
C GLY A 37 2.28 -25.43 4.19
N LEU A 38 3.28 -24.94 3.45
CA LEU A 38 3.46 -23.52 3.13
C LEU A 38 2.28 -22.99 2.29
N LEU A 39 1.90 -23.71 1.23
CA LEU A 39 0.81 -23.32 0.35
C LEU A 39 -0.53 -23.29 1.10
N VAL A 40 -0.84 -24.34 1.85
CA VAL A 40 -2.07 -24.44 2.65
C VAL A 40 -2.11 -23.34 3.72
N GLY A 41 -0.98 -23.12 4.43
CA GLY A 41 -0.86 -22.05 5.43
C GLY A 41 -1.07 -20.67 4.81
N HIS A 42 -0.53 -20.43 3.63
CA HIS A 42 -0.68 -19.16 2.90
C HIS A 42 -2.15 -18.93 2.48
N VAL A 43 -2.80 -19.93 1.88
CA VAL A 43 -4.20 -19.83 1.49
C VAL A 43 -5.11 -19.66 2.72
N ALA A 44 -4.84 -20.38 3.81
CA ALA A 44 -5.56 -20.23 5.06
C ALA A 44 -5.42 -18.82 5.64
N LEU A 45 -4.21 -18.29 5.69
CA LEU A 45 -3.94 -16.90 6.14
C LEU A 45 -4.69 -15.88 5.28
N ALA A 46 -4.61 -16.02 3.95
CA ALA A 46 -5.33 -15.15 3.04
C ALA A 46 -6.86 -15.23 3.26
N GLY A 47 -7.41 -16.42 3.47
CA GLY A 47 -8.82 -16.61 3.79
C GLY A 47 -9.24 -15.97 5.12
N ILE A 48 -8.43 -16.11 6.17
CA ILE A 48 -8.68 -15.50 7.49
C ILE A 48 -8.63 -13.97 7.39
N LEU A 49 -7.67 -13.41 6.64
CA LEU A 49 -7.56 -11.97 6.39
C LEU A 49 -8.71 -11.46 5.54
N ALA A 50 -9.14 -12.21 4.52
CA ALA A 50 -10.32 -11.88 3.70
C ALA A 50 -11.61 -11.89 4.55
N ALA A 51 -11.69 -12.74 5.57
CA ALA A 51 -12.78 -12.72 6.54
C ALA A 51 -12.70 -11.56 7.55
N GLY A 52 -11.58 -10.80 7.58
CA GLY A 52 -11.38 -9.65 8.46
C GLY A 52 -11.02 -9.99 9.91
N ARG A 53 -10.79 -11.28 10.23
CA ARG A 53 -10.57 -11.72 11.62
C ARG A 53 -9.24 -11.29 12.23
N LEU A 54 -8.18 -11.19 11.43
CA LEU A 54 -6.83 -10.83 11.87
C LEU A 54 -6.40 -9.42 11.45
N GLU A 55 -7.33 -8.59 10.95
CA GLU A 55 -7.00 -7.28 10.41
C GLU A 55 -6.25 -6.41 11.41
N GLY A 56 -6.77 -6.25 12.63
CA GLY A 56 -6.14 -5.46 13.67
C GLY A 56 -4.77 -6.00 14.11
N ALA A 57 -4.59 -7.34 14.14
CA ALA A 57 -3.31 -7.96 14.46
C ALA A 57 -2.28 -7.68 13.36
N MET A 58 -2.68 -7.80 12.09
CA MET A 58 -1.81 -7.49 10.94
C MET A 58 -1.43 -6.02 10.87
N VAL A 59 -2.35 -5.12 11.17
CA VAL A 59 -2.04 -3.69 11.24
C VAL A 59 -1.01 -3.41 12.33
N ARG A 60 -1.11 -4.06 13.48
CA ARG A 60 -0.13 -3.94 14.56
C ARG A 60 1.24 -4.50 14.16
N LEU A 61 1.25 -5.67 13.54
CA LEU A 61 2.49 -6.37 13.17
C LEU A 61 3.23 -5.65 12.03
N VAL A 62 2.52 -5.32 10.93
CA VAL A 62 3.14 -4.81 9.71
C VAL A 62 3.43 -3.31 9.79
N TRP A 63 2.50 -2.53 10.34
CA TRP A 63 2.64 -1.07 10.42
C TRP A 63 3.00 -0.55 11.81
N GLY A 64 3.21 -1.45 12.78
CA GLY A 64 3.51 -1.05 14.16
C GLY A 64 2.38 -0.22 14.79
N GLY A 65 1.15 -0.39 14.31
CA GLY A 65 -0.02 0.30 14.83
C GLY A 65 -0.34 -0.15 16.26
N ARG A 66 -0.55 0.78 17.16
CA ARG A 66 -0.98 0.52 18.54
C ARG A 66 -2.25 1.31 18.86
N PRO A 67 -3.04 0.89 19.81
CA PRO A 67 -4.10 1.75 20.34
C PRO A 67 -3.50 3.03 20.95
N PRO A 68 -4.27 4.12 20.98
CA PRO A 68 -3.87 5.35 21.66
C PRO A 68 -3.49 5.07 23.13
N THR A 69 -2.46 5.73 23.62
CA THR A 69 -2.10 5.68 25.06
C THR A 69 -3.12 6.45 25.90
N PRO A 70 -3.21 6.20 27.21
CA PRO A 70 -4.10 6.96 28.12
C PRO A 70 -3.91 8.48 28.02
N GLY A 71 -2.67 8.95 27.75
CA GLY A 71 -2.40 10.37 27.56
C GLY A 71 -2.80 10.92 26.17
N GLU A 72 -2.97 10.06 25.16
CA GLU A 72 -3.41 10.44 23.80
C GLU A 72 -4.93 10.36 23.64
N THR A 73 -5.55 9.46 24.40
CA THR A 73 -6.98 9.14 24.30
C THR A 73 -7.91 10.36 24.43
N PRO A 74 -7.76 11.27 25.41
CA PRO A 74 -8.68 12.40 25.52
C PRO A 74 -8.65 13.33 24.30
N THR A 75 -7.44 13.58 23.78
CA THR A 75 -7.23 14.42 22.60
C THR A 75 -7.82 13.77 21.36
N LEU A 76 -7.56 12.48 21.16
CA LEU A 76 -8.06 11.75 20.00
C LEU A 76 -9.56 11.50 20.07
N ASN A 77 -10.14 11.26 21.23
CA ASN A 77 -11.59 11.13 21.37
C ASN A 77 -12.31 12.41 20.95
N ARG A 78 -11.81 13.59 21.34
CA ARG A 78 -12.36 14.87 20.86
C ARG A 78 -12.34 14.97 19.34
N ILE A 79 -11.22 14.59 18.72
CA ILE A 79 -11.10 14.59 17.25
C ILE A 79 -12.04 13.56 16.62
N LEU A 80 -12.16 12.37 17.20
CA LEU A 80 -13.07 11.34 16.70
C LEU A 80 -14.54 11.79 16.77
N THR A 81 -14.95 12.45 17.84
CA THR A 81 -16.31 13.04 17.94
C THR A 81 -16.54 14.06 16.80
N LEU A 82 -15.54 14.89 16.48
CA LEU A 82 -15.64 15.82 15.36
C LEU A 82 -15.69 15.09 14.01
N VAL A 83 -14.94 14.01 13.86
CA VAL A 83 -14.96 13.15 12.66
C VAL A 83 -16.34 12.50 12.50
N GLU A 84 -16.90 11.92 13.56
CA GLU A 84 -18.23 11.32 13.57
C GLU A 84 -19.31 12.34 13.21
N TRP A 85 -19.22 13.56 13.76
CA TRP A 85 -20.14 14.64 13.43
C TRP A 85 -20.11 15.03 11.95
N HIS A 86 -18.91 15.10 11.34
CA HIS A 86 -18.77 15.48 9.93
C HIS A 86 -19.08 14.34 8.96
N LEU A 87 -18.71 13.10 9.30
CA LEU A 87 -18.78 11.97 8.38
C LEU A 87 -20.04 11.11 8.58
N ALA A 88 -20.80 11.32 9.66
CA ALA A 88 -21.94 10.48 10.07
C ALA A 88 -21.62 8.96 10.05
N ASP A 89 -20.36 8.60 10.31
CA ASP A 89 -19.84 7.24 10.24
C ASP A 89 -18.99 6.93 11.48
N SER A 90 -19.49 6.03 12.30
CA SER A 90 -18.89 5.67 13.59
C SER A 90 -17.95 4.46 13.53
N ASP A 91 -17.74 3.86 12.34
CA ASP A 91 -17.08 2.55 12.23
C ASP A 91 -15.55 2.65 12.02
N LEU A 92 -14.96 3.85 12.19
CA LEU A 92 -13.53 4.08 12.03
C LEU A 92 -12.76 3.79 13.31
N THR A 93 -11.78 2.91 13.22
CA THR A 93 -10.84 2.64 14.30
C THR A 93 -9.53 3.38 14.05
N VAL A 94 -9.16 4.28 14.96
CA VAL A 94 -7.90 5.01 14.88
C VAL A 94 -6.80 4.27 15.65
N LEU A 95 -5.67 4.08 15.00
CA LEU A 95 -4.45 3.51 15.56
C LEU A 95 -3.31 4.52 15.43
N VAL A 96 -2.37 4.47 16.36
CA VAL A 96 -1.17 5.30 16.34
C VAL A 96 0.01 4.43 15.93
N GLY A 97 0.66 4.79 14.82
CA GLY A 97 1.79 4.06 14.26
C GLY A 97 3.13 4.74 14.49
N ARG A 98 4.19 3.96 14.48
CA ARG A 98 5.56 4.48 14.52
C ARG A 98 5.89 5.11 13.17
N GLY A 99 6.14 6.42 13.14
CA GLY A 99 6.54 7.14 11.94
C GLY A 99 7.20 8.47 12.27
N ARG A 100 8.21 8.85 11.49
CA ARG A 100 8.92 10.14 11.64
C ARG A 100 8.32 11.24 10.76
N ALA A 101 7.46 10.90 9.80
CA ALA A 101 6.77 11.86 8.95
C ALA A 101 5.36 12.16 9.46
N LEU A 102 4.84 13.35 9.17
CA LEU A 102 3.43 13.69 9.34
C LEU A 102 2.61 12.88 8.34
N TRP A 103 2.10 11.74 8.77
CA TRP A 103 1.38 10.84 7.89
C TRP A 103 0.10 10.32 8.54
N VAL A 104 -0.99 10.42 7.77
CA VAL A 104 -2.29 9.85 8.07
C VAL A 104 -2.69 8.98 6.89
N GLY A 105 -2.99 7.73 7.14
CA GLY A 105 -3.33 6.83 6.03
C GLY A 105 -4.32 5.75 6.40
N PRO A 106 -5.06 5.28 5.39
CA PRO A 106 -5.98 4.19 5.55
C PRO A 106 -5.23 2.86 5.61
N VAL A 107 -5.63 1.97 6.50
CA VAL A 107 -5.09 0.61 6.61
C VAL A 107 -6.23 -0.37 6.82
N GLY A 108 -6.27 -1.43 5.99
CA GLY A 108 -7.35 -2.40 6.06
C GLY A 108 -8.71 -1.82 5.69
N ARG A 109 -9.76 -2.25 6.37
CA ARG A 109 -11.16 -1.90 6.06
C ARG A 109 -11.72 -0.72 6.86
N ARG A 110 -11.26 -0.59 8.12
CA ARG A 110 -11.83 0.34 9.12
C ARG A 110 -10.77 1.12 9.88
N HIS A 111 -9.50 0.84 9.62
CA HIS A 111 -8.43 1.42 10.40
C HIS A 111 -7.83 2.64 9.71
N VAL A 112 -7.70 3.72 10.46
CA VAL A 112 -6.90 4.89 10.08
C VAL A 112 -5.67 4.94 10.99
N LEU A 113 -4.50 4.93 10.38
CA LEU A 113 -3.23 4.98 11.10
C LEU A 113 -2.72 6.42 11.12
N LEU A 114 -2.54 6.97 12.31
CA LEU A 114 -1.90 8.25 12.55
C LEU A 114 -0.44 8.03 12.94
N SER A 115 0.50 8.74 12.35
CA SER A 115 1.87 8.71 12.85
C SER A 115 1.97 9.40 14.22
N THR A 116 2.91 8.97 15.05
CA THR A 116 3.20 9.64 16.34
C THR A 116 3.51 11.12 16.17
N GLN A 117 4.08 11.53 15.03
CA GLN A 117 4.36 12.92 14.70
C GLN A 117 3.10 13.75 14.48
N VAL A 118 2.05 13.17 13.87
CA VAL A 118 0.75 13.84 13.72
C VAL A 118 0.13 14.11 15.09
N VAL A 119 0.12 13.10 15.97
CA VAL A 119 -0.40 13.25 17.35
C VAL A 119 0.40 14.30 18.12
N HIS A 120 1.73 14.30 17.99
CA HIS A 120 2.58 15.28 18.64
C HIS A 120 2.38 16.70 18.07
N ALA A 121 2.29 16.85 16.75
CA ALA A 121 2.02 18.13 16.09
C ALA A 121 0.67 18.72 16.52
N HIS A 122 -0.35 17.85 16.63
CA HIS A 122 -1.64 18.27 17.11
C HIS A 122 -1.61 18.71 18.58
N ARG A 123 -1.00 17.93 19.48
CA ARG A 123 -0.85 18.28 20.90
C ARG A 123 -0.04 19.56 21.12
N SER A 124 0.93 19.85 20.27
CA SER A 124 1.73 21.09 20.33
C SER A 124 1.05 22.31 19.65
N GLY A 125 -0.20 22.17 19.21
CA GLY A 125 -0.95 23.25 18.53
C GLY A 125 -0.49 23.55 17.09
N ARG A 126 0.50 22.81 16.57
CA ARG A 126 0.98 23.00 15.19
C ARG A 126 0.01 22.48 14.14
N LEU A 127 -0.85 21.53 14.51
CA LEU A 127 -1.87 20.97 13.65
C LEU A 127 -3.25 21.24 14.28
N PRO A 128 -4.06 22.17 13.74
CA PRO A 128 -5.40 22.47 14.23
C PRO A 128 -6.37 21.29 14.15
N ASP A 129 -7.39 21.29 15.00
CA ASP A 129 -8.42 20.24 15.06
C ASP A 129 -9.03 19.95 13.68
N LEU A 130 -9.48 20.98 12.97
CA LEU A 130 -10.14 20.83 11.67
C LEU A 130 -9.20 20.29 10.58
N GLU A 131 -7.91 20.62 10.63
CA GLU A 131 -6.93 20.07 9.69
C GLU A 131 -6.71 18.57 9.96
N LEU A 132 -6.63 18.16 11.23
CA LEU A 132 -6.53 16.75 11.59
C LEU A 132 -7.80 15.96 11.22
N VAL A 133 -8.98 16.54 11.45
CA VAL A 133 -10.27 15.97 11.02
C VAL A 133 -10.28 15.80 9.49
N ALA A 134 -9.84 16.80 8.73
CA ALA A 134 -9.76 16.73 7.27
C ALA A 134 -8.80 15.64 6.77
N LEU A 135 -7.65 15.45 7.42
CA LEU A 135 -6.72 14.37 7.11
C LEU A 135 -7.32 12.98 7.39
N ILE A 136 -8.02 12.82 8.52
CA ILE A 136 -8.71 11.58 8.85
C ILE A 136 -9.85 11.33 7.85
N ALA A 137 -10.61 12.37 7.48
CA ALA A 137 -11.67 12.29 6.48
C ALA A 137 -11.11 11.90 5.10
N ALA A 138 -9.95 12.43 4.70
CA ALA A 138 -9.28 12.02 3.46
C ALA A 138 -8.87 10.53 3.50
N ALA A 139 -8.37 10.06 4.63
CA ALA A 139 -8.06 8.63 4.81
C ALA A 139 -9.34 7.77 4.77
N ALA A 140 -10.43 8.21 5.42
CA ALA A 140 -11.73 7.55 5.37
C ALA A 140 -12.30 7.52 3.94
N GLY A 141 -12.18 8.61 3.19
CA GLY A 141 -12.55 8.68 1.78
C GLY A 141 -11.83 7.64 0.92
N ARG A 142 -10.53 7.45 1.15
CA ARG A 142 -9.74 6.39 0.50
C ARG A 142 -10.19 4.99 0.90
N LEU A 143 -10.56 4.76 2.17
CA LEU A 143 -11.11 3.49 2.63
C LEU A 143 -12.40 3.14 1.89
N ARG A 144 -13.33 4.10 1.80
CA ARG A 144 -14.64 3.90 1.17
C ARG A 144 -14.56 3.67 -0.34
N HIS A 145 -13.64 4.36 -1.03
CA HIS A 145 -13.59 4.36 -2.49
C HIS A 145 -12.56 3.44 -3.10
N GLY A 146 -11.58 2.97 -2.34
CA GLY A 146 -10.46 2.26 -2.94
C GLY A 146 -10.06 0.96 -2.28
N ARG A 147 -10.29 0.82 -0.99
CA ARG A 147 -9.87 -0.36 -0.26
C ARG A 147 -11.03 -1.32 -0.04
N THR A 148 -10.85 -2.54 -0.50
CA THR A 148 -11.80 -3.62 -0.25
C THR A 148 -11.35 -4.46 0.95
N ARG A 149 -12.30 -5.26 1.46
CA ARG A 149 -11.99 -6.25 2.50
C ARG A 149 -10.89 -7.24 2.11
N PHE A 150 -10.55 -7.33 0.85
CA PHE A 150 -9.54 -8.27 0.34
C PHE A 150 -8.14 -7.67 0.25
N ASP A 151 -7.94 -6.37 0.46
CA ASP A 151 -6.64 -5.72 0.25
C ASP A 151 -5.53 -6.30 1.13
N LEU A 152 -5.85 -6.63 2.40
CA LEU A 152 -4.89 -7.28 3.28
C LEU A 152 -4.60 -8.73 2.87
N ALA A 153 -5.62 -9.47 2.42
CA ALA A 153 -5.43 -10.82 1.89
C ALA A 153 -4.57 -10.77 0.61
N LEU A 154 -4.84 -9.83 -0.28
CA LEU A 154 -4.05 -9.63 -1.50
C LEU A 154 -2.60 -9.22 -1.17
N ALA A 155 -2.40 -8.35 -0.18
CA ALA A 155 -1.07 -7.99 0.30
C ALA A 155 -0.35 -9.19 0.93
N ALA A 156 -1.06 -10.04 1.68
CA ALA A 156 -0.51 -11.28 2.20
C ALA A 156 -0.13 -12.25 1.07
N CYS A 157 -0.95 -12.40 0.04
CA CYS A 157 -0.61 -13.21 -1.13
C CYS A 157 0.55 -12.63 -1.96
N ALA A 158 0.74 -11.33 -1.95
CA ALA A 158 1.83 -10.66 -2.66
C ALA A 158 3.09 -10.49 -1.78
N TRP A 159 3.14 -11.04 -0.55
CA TRP A 159 4.23 -10.77 0.38
C TRP A 159 5.63 -11.14 -0.15
N PRO A 160 5.84 -12.26 -0.90
CA PRO A 160 7.17 -12.55 -1.42
C PRO A 160 7.67 -11.46 -2.37
N TRP A 161 6.80 -10.98 -3.26
CA TRP A 161 7.12 -9.86 -4.14
C TRP A 161 7.33 -8.55 -3.38
N LEU A 162 6.49 -8.26 -2.38
CA LEU A 162 6.62 -7.06 -1.56
C LEU A 162 7.93 -7.08 -0.75
N LEU A 163 8.35 -8.23 -0.25
CA LEU A 163 9.62 -8.40 0.44
C LEU A 163 10.80 -8.13 -0.50
N ILE A 164 10.80 -8.73 -1.70
CA ILE A 164 11.83 -8.46 -2.72
C ILE A 164 11.86 -6.97 -3.07
N GLY A 165 10.69 -6.36 -3.27
CA GLY A 165 10.57 -4.93 -3.54
C GLY A 165 11.13 -4.07 -2.40
N ALA A 166 10.85 -4.41 -1.14
CA ALA A 166 11.37 -3.70 0.03
C ALA A 166 12.89 -3.82 0.15
N VAL A 167 13.43 -5.02 -0.07
CA VAL A 167 14.90 -5.26 -0.09
C VAL A 167 15.53 -4.49 -1.23
N ALA A 168 15.01 -4.60 -2.45
CA ALA A 168 15.51 -3.90 -3.63
C ALA A 168 15.46 -2.37 -3.44
N HIS A 169 14.39 -1.84 -2.86
CA HIS A 169 14.27 -0.43 -2.55
C HIS A 169 15.29 0.02 -1.50
N THR A 170 15.48 -0.78 -0.45
CA THR A 170 16.43 -0.47 0.64
C THR A 170 17.86 -0.49 0.13
N VAL A 171 18.23 -1.51 -0.63
CA VAL A 171 19.55 -1.62 -1.28
C VAL A 171 19.70 -0.51 -2.32
N GLY A 172 18.70 -0.31 -3.19
CA GLY A 172 18.72 0.73 -4.21
C GLY A 172 18.95 2.12 -3.64
N ARG A 173 18.30 2.46 -2.51
CA ARG A 173 18.56 3.74 -1.81
C ARG A 173 19.98 3.88 -1.28
N ARG A 174 20.57 2.78 -0.81
CA ARG A 174 21.97 2.80 -0.31
C ARG A 174 23.00 2.95 -1.43
N VAL A 175 22.70 2.43 -2.62
CA VAL A 175 23.61 2.48 -3.78
C VAL A 175 23.20 3.52 -4.84
N ALA A 176 22.13 4.26 -4.62
CA ALA A 176 21.61 5.28 -5.55
C ALA A 176 22.58 6.45 -5.79
N TRP A 177 23.59 6.63 -4.92
CA TRP A 177 24.69 7.59 -5.13
C TRP A 177 25.68 7.15 -6.21
N ILE A 178 25.65 5.87 -6.63
CA ILE A 178 26.50 5.35 -7.69
C ILE A 178 25.84 5.65 -9.05
N PRO A 179 26.39 6.55 -9.89
CA PRO A 179 25.77 6.92 -11.18
C PRO A 179 25.51 5.73 -12.10
N LEU A 180 26.38 4.72 -12.05
CA LEU A 180 26.26 3.49 -12.83
C LEU A 180 24.98 2.71 -12.48
N VAL A 181 24.59 2.63 -11.21
CA VAL A 181 23.36 1.94 -10.79
C VAL A 181 22.11 2.63 -11.36
N VAL A 182 22.09 3.96 -11.34
CA VAL A 182 20.99 4.74 -11.93
C VAL A 182 20.96 4.55 -13.45
N LEU A 183 22.14 4.52 -14.10
CA LEU A 183 22.24 4.27 -15.54
C LEU A 183 21.73 2.87 -15.91
N VAL A 184 22.16 1.83 -15.20
CA VAL A 184 21.71 0.44 -15.42
C VAL A 184 20.19 0.33 -15.20
N TRP A 185 19.66 0.99 -14.18
CA TRP A 185 18.21 1.01 -13.95
C TRP A 185 17.44 1.67 -15.09
N LYS A 186 17.96 2.76 -15.64
CA LYS A 186 17.36 3.41 -16.82
C LYS A 186 17.55 2.61 -18.10
N ALA A 187 18.72 1.97 -18.24
CA ALA A 187 19.05 1.15 -19.42
C ALA A 187 18.40 -0.25 -19.43
N ARG A 188 17.62 -0.60 -18.38
CA ARG A 188 16.98 -1.93 -18.28
C ARG A 188 16.14 -2.31 -19.50
N ILE A 189 15.59 -1.32 -20.22
CA ILE A 189 14.82 -1.57 -21.44
C ILE A 189 15.75 -2.10 -22.56
N VAL A 190 16.93 -1.50 -22.68
CA VAL A 190 17.92 -1.93 -23.70
C VAL A 190 18.38 -3.35 -23.40
N VAL A 191 18.79 -3.61 -22.15
CA VAL A 191 19.22 -4.95 -21.69
C VAL A 191 18.12 -5.97 -21.91
N GLY A 192 16.89 -5.60 -21.58
CA GLY A 192 15.74 -6.49 -21.72
C GLY A 192 15.37 -6.77 -23.17
N VAL A 193 15.35 -5.75 -24.02
CA VAL A 193 15.10 -5.95 -25.46
C VAL A 193 16.21 -6.81 -26.08
N THR A 194 17.47 -6.58 -25.71
CA THR A 194 18.59 -7.43 -26.16
C THR A 194 18.41 -8.88 -25.71
N ALA A 195 17.99 -9.11 -24.47
CA ALA A 195 17.71 -10.46 -23.97
C ALA A 195 16.59 -11.15 -24.77
N VAL A 196 15.49 -10.43 -25.04
CA VAL A 196 14.37 -10.94 -25.84
C VAL A 196 14.84 -11.33 -27.25
N VAL A 197 15.61 -10.45 -27.91
CA VAL A 197 16.12 -10.70 -29.26
C VAL A 197 17.07 -11.91 -29.26
N LEU A 198 18.00 -12.00 -28.31
CA LEU A 198 18.92 -13.13 -28.17
C LEU A 198 18.18 -14.46 -28.00
N GLU A 199 17.24 -14.52 -27.05
CA GLU A 199 16.44 -15.73 -26.80
C GLU A 199 15.61 -16.13 -28.05
N ALA A 200 15.06 -15.14 -28.74
CA ALA A 200 14.28 -15.38 -29.97
C ALA A 200 15.17 -15.89 -31.13
N THR A 201 16.38 -15.34 -31.30
CA THR A 201 17.31 -15.78 -32.35
C THR A 201 17.90 -17.17 -32.09
N GLU A 202 17.99 -17.58 -30.82
CA GLU A 202 18.39 -18.94 -30.43
C GLU A 202 17.22 -19.96 -30.49
N GLY A 203 16.04 -19.54 -30.98
CA GLY A 203 14.86 -20.40 -31.10
C GLY A 203 14.13 -20.67 -29.77
N ARG A 204 14.56 -20.03 -28.68
CA ARG A 204 13.92 -20.18 -27.34
C ARG A 204 12.76 -19.20 -27.18
N HIS A 205 11.74 -19.31 -28.03
CA HIS A 205 10.59 -18.39 -28.06
C HIS A 205 9.86 -18.28 -26.71
N GLY A 206 9.79 -19.36 -25.95
CA GLY A 206 9.14 -19.33 -24.62
C GLY A 206 9.84 -18.40 -23.63
N SER A 207 11.16 -18.47 -23.52
CA SER A 207 11.96 -17.58 -22.67
C SER A 207 11.97 -16.15 -23.17
N ALA A 208 11.98 -15.93 -24.51
CA ALA A 208 11.86 -14.60 -25.09
C ALA A 208 10.53 -13.92 -24.69
N VAL A 209 9.41 -14.65 -24.75
CA VAL A 209 8.11 -14.13 -24.31
C VAL A 209 8.10 -13.81 -22.83
N ILE A 210 8.65 -14.68 -21.98
CA ILE A 210 8.75 -14.46 -20.52
C ILE A 210 9.58 -13.21 -20.23
N CYS A 211 10.76 -13.07 -20.83
CA CYS A 211 11.60 -11.88 -20.69
C CYS A 211 10.87 -10.61 -21.13
N GLY A 212 10.21 -10.64 -22.29
CA GLY A 212 9.42 -9.51 -22.79
C GLY A 212 8.29 -9.11 -21.83
N LEU A 213 7.60 -10.09 -21.27
CA LEU A 213 6.54 -9.86 -20.27
C LEU A 213 7.09 -9.21 -18.99
N PHE A 214 8.22 -9.71 -18.46
CA PHE A 214 8.87 -9.11 -17.29
C PHE A 214 9.27 -7.66 -17.51
N ILE A 215 9.82 -7.35 -18.68
CA ILE A 215 10.19 -5.98 -19.05
C ILE A 215 8.94 -5.10 -19.13
N ALA A 216 7.93 -5.54 -19.88
CA ALA A 216 6.68 -4.81 -20.01
C ALA A 216 6.05 -4.52 -18.65
N LEU A 217 5.95 -5.53 -17.77
CA LEU A 217 5.43 -5.38 -16.42
C LEU A 217 6.27 -4.41 -15.57
N SER A 218 7.60 -4.41 -15.71
CA SER A 218 8.48 -3.51 -14.96
C SER A 218 8.23 -2.02 -15.23
N TYR A 219 7.65 -1.69 -16.39
CA TYR A 219 7.26 -0.31 -16.76
C TYR A 219 5.77 -0.05 -16.51
N LEU A 220 4.92 -1.01 -16.82
CA LEU A 220 3.46 -0.84 -16.72
C LEU A 220 2.98 -0.81 -15.26
N MET A 221 3.58 -1.62 -14.36
CA MET A 221 3.18 -1.65 -12.96
C MET A 221 3.29 -0.29 -12.25
N PRO A 222 4.42 0.45 -12.31
CA PRO A 222 4.52 1.78 -11.71
C PRO A 222 3.53 2.77 -12.30
N TRP A 223 3.26 2.68 -13.61
CA TRP A 223 2.31 3.54 -14.29
C TRP A 223 0.86 3.25 -13.86
N TRP A 224 0.45 1.99 -13.74
CA TRP A 224 -0.87 1.62 -13.21
C TRP A 224 -1.01 2.01 -11.73
N ALA A 225 0.03 1.78 -10.93
CA ALA A 225 0.04 2.16 -9.51
C ALA A 225 -0.13 3.68 -9.34
N SER A 226 0.58 4.49 -10.13
CA SER A 226 0.44 5.95 -10.08
C SER A 226 -0.95 6.44 -10.51
N ARG A 227 -1.53 5.83 -11.54
CA ARG A 227 -2.91 6.13 -11.97
C ARG A 227 -3.94 5.75 -10.92
N TRP A 228 -3.79 4.57 -10.32
CA TRP A 228 -4.66 4.13 -9.24
C TRP A 228 -4.60 5.08 -8.04
N GLU A 229 -3.38 5.43 -7.61
CA GLU A 229 -3.20 6.38 -6.50
C GLU A 229 -3.78 7.77 -6.81
N ALA A 230 -3.63 8.25 -8.04
CA ALA A 230 -4.24 9.51 -8.47
C ALA A 230 -5.78 9.46 -8.40
N GLN A 231 -6.40 8.35 -8.83
CA GLN A 231 -7.84 8.16 -8.72
C GLN A 231 -8.30 8.13 -7.26
N LEU A 232 -7.54 7.46 -6.37
CA LEU A 232 -7.84 7.43 -4.94
C LEU A 232 -7.74 8.81 -4.29
N ARG A 233 -6.72 9.62 -4.67
CA ARG A 233 -6.59 11.00 -4.19
C ARG A 233 -7.79 11.84 -4.61
N LEU A 234 -8.15 11.82 -5.89
CA LEU A 234 -9.31 12.55 -6.39
C LEU A 234 -10.62 12.13 -5.73
N ALA A 235 -10.80 10.83 -5.44
CA ALA A 235 -11.98 10.35 -4.73
C ALA A 235 -11.99 10.82 -3.27
N ALA A 236 -10.83 10.81 -2.60
CA ALA A 236 -10.69 11.32 -1.24
C ALA A 236 -10.94 12.84 -1.17
N ASP A 237 -10.38 13.61 -2.10
CA ASP A 237 -10.58 15.05 -2.15
C ASP A 237 -12.05 15.43 -2.35
N ARG A 238 -12.76 14.72 -3.24
CA ARG A 238 -14.21 14.89 -3.42
C ARG A 238 -15.00 14.54 -2.16
N PHE A 239 -14.61 13.45 -1.49
CA PHE A 239 -15.23 13.05 -0.24
C PHE A 239 -15.06 14.11 0.84
N VAL A 240 -13.85 14.63 1.03
CA VAL A 240 -13.54 15.70 1.99
C VAL A 240 -14.29 16.99 1.66
N THR A 241 -14.31 17.38 0.38
CA THR A 241 -15.02 18.59 -0.08
C THR A 241 -16.52 18.46 0.13
N GLY A 242 -17.11 17.28 -0.16
CA GLY A 242 -18.53 17.00 0.05
C GLY A 242 -18.98 17.09 1.51
N HIS A 243 -18.04 16.97 2.46
CA HIS A 243 -18.30 17.10 3.91
C HIS A 243 -17.87 18.46 4.47
N GLY A 244 -17.56 19.45 3.62
CA GLY A 244 -17.21 20.81 4.06
C GLY A 244 -15.79 20.95 4.63
N LEU A 245 -14.93 19.92 4.48
CA LEU A 245 -13.57 19.88 5.02
C LEU A 245 -12.50 20.21 3.97
N GLY A 246 -12.88 20.67 2.77
CA GLY A 246 -11.95 20.96 1.68
C GLY A 246 -10.97 22.10 2.00
N GLU A 247 -11.43 23.18 2.61
CA GLU A 247 -10.59 24.33 2.97
C GLU A 247 -9.53 23.98 4.06
N PRO A 248 -9.90 23.29 5.17
CA PRO A 248 -8.88 22.83 6.14
C PRO A 248 -7.82 21.91 5.52
N LEU A 249 -8.20 21.00 4.62
CA LEU A 249 -7.27 20.13 3.90
C LEU A 249 -6.31 20.96 3.01
N ALA A 250 -6.85 21.89 2.24
CA ALA A 250 -6.05 22.75 1.37
C ALA A 250 -5.04 23.59 2.16
N ARG A 251 -5.45 24.17 3.29
CA ARG A 251 -4.55 24.92 4.19
C ARG A 251 -3.39 24.05 4.70
N HIS A 252 -3.66 22.81 5.06
CA HIS A 252 -2.61 21.88 5.48
C HIS A 252 -1.62 21.58 4.36
N LEU A 253 -2.10 21.30 3.14
CA LEU A 253 -1.26 20.98 1.98
C LEU A 253 -0.40 22.17 1.51
N LEU A 254 -0.85 23.40 1.72
CA LEU A 254 -0.08 24.59 1.36
C LEU A 254 1.05 24.93 2.36
N ARG A 255 1.00 24.37 3.57
CA ARG A 255 2.04 24.58 4.60
C ARG A 255 3.18 23.55 4.55
N HIS A 256 2.98 22.45 3.82
CA HIS A 256 3.89 21.29 3.77
C HIS A 256 4.18 20.84 2.34
#